data_ed8304b4eef9863947a204c3b2afa07c
#
_entry.id   ed8304b4eef9863947a204c3b2afa07c
#
_cell.length_a   1.000
_cell.length_b   1.000
_cell.length_c   1.000
_cell.angle_alpha   90.00
_cell.angle_beta   90.00
_cell.angle_gamma   90.00
#
_symmetry.space_group_name_H-M   'P 1'
#
loop_
_entity.id
_entity.type
_entity.pdbx_description
1 polymer ?
#
loop_
_entity_poly.entity_id
_entity_poly.type
_entity_poly.pdbx_seq_one_letter_code
_entity_poly.pdbx_strand_id
1 'polypeptide(L)'
;MNMLLLYPTWPKLDRQTEFHLPPHGPVVFAACVPSDVELDFIDENLQQIDFDTRYDLVGISVMLTCQLPRAFEIAAEYRKRGMPVIFGGIATMLHAEEVAGHADAVFLGEAEGRFAAVLDDFKAGNMKKLYDFMGNPPDEKLIGPARREILNRELYNYRGVQMLDLVHASRGCKFDCFPCCTGFLGGKSFRPRPIDMVIAEMEGIRNNRLFVVDNSLAQDRAWLIDLFTAMAPLKKKWVSHPIMDDDVILKLAADAGAWYVYQAVFDTSDVIRNRIKRLKDHGIGIEGTILLGTDEQDEDYIKRLVDFLLEVELDVAEFTIMTPFPHSPCRSQLESEGRLLSSNWKDYSADKVVFQPKRMTPEKLQEMYYYAWDTFYGGGGHQLKMGNLFKKVIQREMTDETYYRYNPRRKRSFAKAAVQS
;
A
#
# COMPACT_ATOMS: atom_id res chain seq x y z
N MET A 1 -19.85 -16.72 -17.75
CA MET A 1 -20.16 -15.56 -16.89
C MET A 1 -19.06 -14.55 -17.09
N ASN A 2 -19.44 -13.30 -17.36
CA ASN A 2 -18.48 -12.21 -17.57
C ASN A 2 -18.56 -11.23 -16.40
N MET A 3 -17.46 -11.01 -15.70
CA MET A 3 -17.35 -10.17 -14.51
C MET A 3 -16.35 -9.04 -14.74
N LEU A 4 -16.73 -7.81 -14.38
CA LEU A 4 -15.80 -6.71 -14.26
C LEU A 4 -15.28 -6.61 -12.81
N LEU A 5 -13.97 -6.47 -12.63
CA LEU A 5 -13.37 -6.01 -11.39
C LEU A 5 -12.85 -4.59 -11.61
N LEU A 6 -13.32 -3.64 -10.82
CA LEU A 6 -13.01 -2.22 -10.97
C LEU A 6 -12.32 -1.68 -9.73
N TYR A 7 -11.25 -0.90 -9.94
CA TYR A 7 -10.53 -0.17 -8.92
C TYR A 7 -10.72 1.32 -9.16
N PRO A 8 -11.50 2.03 -8.32
CA PRO A 8 -11.83 3.43 -8.54
C PRO A 8 -10.63 4.35 -8.42
N THR A 9 -10.68 5.49 -9.12
CA THR A 9 -9.68 6.54 -8.98
C THR A 9 -9.72 7.17 -7.58
N TRP A 10 -8.56 7.66 -7.12
CA TRP A 10 -8.44 8.48 -5.92
C TRP A 10 -7.94 9.89 -6.28
N PRO A 11 -8.18 10.90 -5.43
CA PRO A 11 -7.69 12.24 -5.68
C PRO A 11 -6.16 12.25 -5.73
N LYS A 12 -5.60 12.99 -6.70
CA LYS A 12 -4.16 13.25 -6.73
C LYS A 12 -3.76 14.11 -5.53
N LEU A 13 -2.70 13.72 -4.86
CA LEU A 13 -2.15 14.45 -3.73
C LEU A 13 -1.09 15.44 -4.23
N ASP A 14 -1.14 16.68 -3.73
CA ASP A 14 -0.33 17.80 -4.24
C ASP A 14 1.18 17.57 -4.15
N ARG A 15 1.62 16.79 -3.17
CA ARG A 15 3.03 16.61 -2.83
C ARG A 15 3.57 15.21 -3.12
N GLN A 16 2.72 14.25 -3.44
CA GLN A 16 3.15 12.89 -3.76
C GLN A 16 3.59 12.72 -5.21
N THR A 17 4.35 11.66 -5.45
CA THR A 17 4.86 11.34 -6.79
C THR A 17 3.74 10.85 -7.70
N GLU A 18 3.71 11.31 -8.94
CA GLU A 18 2.74 10.87 -9.95
C GLU A 18 3.10 9.48 -10.51
N PHE A 19 3.09 8.45 -9.68
CA PHE A 19 3.20 7.08 -10.18
C PHE A 19 2.15 6.19 -9.53
N HIS A 20 1.74 5.14 -10.24
CA HIS A 20 0.82 4.14 -9.74
C HIS A 20 1.53 2.80 -9.61
N LEU A 21 1.45 2.20 -8.44
CA LEU A 21 1.83 0.81 -8.23
C LEU A 21 0.69 -0.10 -8.69
N PRO A 22 1.01 -1.30 -9.22
CA PRO A 22 -0.03 -2.29 -9.50
C PRO A 22 -0.83 -2.58 -8.23
N PRO A 23 -2.16 -2.48 -8.24
CA PRO A 23 -2.96 -2.64 -7.03
C PRO A 23 -2.95 -4.09 -6.55
N HIS A 24 -2.49 -4.33 -5.32
CA HIS A 24 -2.33 -5.68 -4.77
C HIS A 24 -3.66 -6.37 -4.45
N GLY A 25 -4.60 -5.66 -3.82
CA GLY A 25 -5.91 -6.19 -3.46
C GLY A 25 -6.65 -6.82 -4.65
N PRO A 26 -6.83 -6.11 -5.78
CA PRO A 26 -7.45 -6.65 -6.98
C PRO A 26 -6.81 -7.92 -7.53
N VAL A 27 -5.48 -8.01 -7.60
CA VAL A 27 -4.81 -9.21 -8.15
C VAL A 27 -4.88 -10.42 -7.22
N VAL A 28 -4.89 -10.18 -5.91
CA VAL A 28 -5.11 -11.24 -4.90
C VAL A 28 -6.57 -11.71 -4.95
N PHE A 29 -7.52 -10.78 -5.01
CA PHE A 29 -8.94 -11.13 -5.18
C PHE A 29 -9.20 -11.90 -6.48
N ALA A 30 -8.58 -11.49 -7.59
CA ALA A 30 -8.73 -12.17 -8.87
C ALA A 30 -8.32 -13.65 -8.82
N ALA A 31 -7.37 -14.01 -7.97
CA ALA A 31 -7.00 -15.40 -7.74
C ALA A 31 -8.10 -16.22 -7.03
N CYS A 32 -9.07 -15.55 -6.40
CA CYS A 32 -10.24 -16.20 -5.77
C CYS A 32 -11.41 -16.38 -6.74
N VAL A 33 -11.33 -15.79 -7.94
CA VAL A 33 -12.37 -15.92 -8.99
C VAL A 33 -12.09 -17.20 -9.77
N PRO A 34 -13.10 -18.12 -9.89
CA PRO A 34 -12.95 -19.37 -10.65
C PRO A 34 -12.55 -19.14 -12.11
N SER A 35 -11.79 -20.08 -12.68
CA SER A 35 -11.26 -19.95 -14.04
C SER A 35 -12.32 -20.03 -15.17
N ASP A 36 -13.52 -20.49 -14.85
CA ASP A 36 -14.68 -20.49 -15.78
C ASP A 36 -15.40 -19.13 -15.83
N VAL A 37 -14.97 -18.17 -15.05
CA VAL A 37 -15.44 -16.77 -15.07
C VAL A 37 -14.47 -15.93 -15.87
N GLU A 38 -14.95 -15.32 -16.94
CA GLU A 38 -14.21 -14.30 -17.68
C GLU A 38 -14.15 -13.03 -16.83
N LEU A 39 -12.92 -12.60 -16.49
CA LEU A 39 -12.69 -11.49 -15.57
C LEU A 39 -11.92 -10.37 -16.27
N ASP A 40 -12.60 -9.26 -16.50
CA ASP A 40 -11.99 -8.01 -16.92
C ASP A 40 -11.57 -7.17 -15.71
N PHE A 41 -10.47 -6.42 -15.83
CA PHE A 41 -9.99 -5.52 -14.80
C PHE A 41 -9.78 -4.10 -15.34
N ILE A 42 -10.32 -3.11 -14.64
CA ILE A 42 -10.11 -1.69 -14.93
C ILE A 42 -9.56 -1.00 -13.67
N ASP A 43 -8.37 -0.40 -13.81
CA ASP A 43 -7.85 0.59 -12.86
C ASP A 43 -8.20 1.99 -13.41
N GLU A 44 -9.19 2.64 -12.80
CA GLU A 44 -9.66 3.96 -13.26
C GLU A 44 -8.60 5.08 -13.09
N ASN A 45 -7.54 4.85 -12.33
CA ASN A 45 -6.43 5.80 -12.28
C ASN A 45 -5.64 5.86 -13.59
N LEU A 46 -5.70 4.80 -14.39
CA LEU A 46 -4.90 4.61 -15.61
C LEU A 46 -5.74 4.38 -16.86
N GLN A 47 -7.02 4.00 -16.72
CA GLN A 47 -7.92 3.64 -17.80
C GLN A 47 -9.26 4.30 -17.65
N GLN A 48 -9.94 4.58 -18.76
CA GLN A 48 -11.32 5.06 -18.74
C GLN A 48 -12.29 3.89 -18.63
N ILE A 49 -13.39 4.12 -17.90
CA ILE A 49 -14.49 3.15 -17.80
C ILE A 49 -15.40 3.33 -19.02
N ASP A 50 -15.64 2.23 -19.74
CA ASP A 50 -16.73 2.16 -20.72
C ASP A 50 -17.97 1.56 -20.05
N PHE A 51 -18.93 2.41 -19.72
CA PHE A 51 -20.18 2.00 -19.08
C PHE A 51 -21.17 1.29 -20.02
N ASP A 52 -20.92 1.28 -21.32
CA ASP A 52 -21.80 0.62 -22.29
C ASP A 52 -21.46 -0.87 -22.48
N THR A 53 -20.25 -1.28 -22.10
CA THR A 53 -19.88 -2.71 -22.04
C THR A 53 -20.72 -3.42 -20.98
N ARG A 54 -21.26 -4.60 -21.37
CA ARG A 54 -22.16 -5.39 -20.52
C ARG A 54 -21.43 -6.46 -19.74
N TYR A 55 -21.69 -6.52 -18.44
CA TYR A 55 -21.20 -7.54 -17.52
C TYR A 55 -22.36 -8.19 -16.77
N ASP A 56 -22.20 -9.46 -16.43
CA ASP A 56 -23.16 -10.17 -15.58
C ASP A 56 -23.07 -9.65 -14.13
N LEU A 57 -21.86 -9.34 -13.65
CA LEU A 57 -21.59 -8.82 -12.30
C LEU A 57 -20.45 -7.82 -12.34
N VAL A 58 -20.59 -6.72 -11.62
CA VAL A 58 -19.53 -5.70 -11.42
C VAL A 58 -19.04 -5.75 -9.98
N GLY A 59 -17.77 -6.09 -9.79
CA GLY A 59 -17.08 -6.01 -8.50
C GLY A 59 -16.31 -4.71 -8.38
N ILE A 60 -16.52 -3.94 -7.31
CA ILE A 60 -15.78 -2.71 -7.04
C ILE A 60 -14.89 -2.93 -5.82
N SER A 61 -13.57 -2.89 -6.04
CA SER A 61 -12.56 -3.05 -4.99
C SER A 61 -12.09 -1.68 -4.49
N VAL A 62 -12.53 -1.26 -3.31
CA VAL A 62 -12.21 0.06 -2.74
C VAL A 62 -11.16 -0.09 -1.65
N MET A 63 -9.98 0.52 -1.85
CA MET A 63 -8.88 0.47 -0.90
C MET A 63 -8.89 1.65 0.07
N LEU A 64 -9.06 2.86 -0.46
CA LEU A 64 -8.96 4.10 0.30
C LEU A 64 -10.35 4.69 0.57
N THR A 65 -10.56 5.23 1.77
CA THR A 65 -11.80 5.93 2.14
C THR A 65 -12.14 7.06 1.15
N CYS A 66 -11.14 7.79 0.67
CA CYS A 66 -11.36 8.89 -0.28
C CYS A 66 -11.83 8.44 -1.68
N GLN A 67 -11.76 7.15 -2.00
CA GLN A 67 -12.32 6.59 -3.24
C GLN A 67 -13.85 6.35 -3.17
N LEU A 68 -14.43 6.26 -1.97
CA LEU A 68 -15.84 5.88 -1.80
C LEU A 68 -16.82 6.72 -2.60
N PRO A 69 -16.75 8.07 -2.59
CA PRO A 69 -17.68 8.86 -3.38
C PRO A 69 -17.66 8.52 -4.86
N ARG A 70 -16.48 8.30 -5.42
CA ARG A 70 -16.34 7.87 -6.82
C ARG A 70 -16.85 6.46 -7.05
N ALA A 71 -16.58 5.55 -6.12
CA ALA A 71 -17.09 4.18 -6.16
C ALA A 71 -18.63 4.13 -6.17
N PHE A 72 -19.29 5.01 -5.40
CA PHE A 72 -20.75 5.13 -5.37
C PHE A 72 -21.32 5.66 -6.69
N GLU A 73 -20.66 6.67 -7.32
CA GLU A 73 -21.04 7.16 -8.66
C GLU A 73 -20.96 6.03 -9.69
N ILE A 74 -19.88 5.25 -9.69
CA ILE A 74 -19.68 4.12 -10.60
C ILE A 74 -20.75 3.05 -10.37
N ALA A 75 -21.02 2.70 -9.13
CA ALA A 75 -22.05 1.72 -8.77
C ALA A 75 -23.44 2.16 -9.26
N ALA A 76 -23.79 3.44 -9.06
CA ALA A 76 -25.06 4.01 -9.51
C ALA A 76 -25.21 3.90 -11.03
N GLU A 77 -24.14 4.16 -11.81
CA GLU A 77 -24.18 4.06 -13.27
C GLU A 77 -24.36 2.63 -13.78
N TYR A 78 -23.67 1.63 -13.20
CA TYR A 78 -23.86 0.22 -13.57
C TYR A 78 -25.24 -0.29 -13.15
N ARG A 79 -25.70 0.00 -11.94
CA ARG A 79 -27.03 -0.40 -11.45
C ARG A 79 -28.17 0.22 -12.27
N LYS A 80 -28.04 1.50 -12.68
CA LYS A 80 -28.98 2.15 -13.60
C LYS A 80 -29.11 1.41 -14.95
N ARG A 81 -28.04 0.76 -15.39
CA ARG A 81 -28.00 -0.05 -16.61
C ARG A 81 -28.41 -1.50 -16.38
N GLY A 82 -28.87 -1.85 -15.17
CA GLY A 82 -29.32 -3.18 -14.80
C GLY A 82 -28.22 -4.20 -14.57
N MET A 83 -26.98 -3.74 -14.35
CA MET A 83 -25.85 -4.60 -13.98
C MET A 83 -25.69 -4.59 -12.46
N PRO A 84 -25.79 -5.75 -11.79
CA PRO A 84 -25.63 -5.83 -10.34
C PRO A 84 -24.19 -5.53 -9.90
N VAL A 85 -24.07 -4.91 -8.72
CA VAL A 85 -22.79 -4.44 -8.18
C VAL A 85 -22.53 -5.06 -6.81
N ILE A 86 -21.32 -5.63 -6.64
CA ILE A 86 -20.79 -6.10 -5.36
C ILE A 86 -19.57 -5.26 -4.95
N PHE A 87 -19.53 -4.79 -3.71
CA PHE A 87 -18.40 -4.07 -3.15
C PHE A 87 -17.53 -4.97 -2.30
N GLY A 88 -16.22 -4.73 -2.34
CA GLY A 88 -15.19 -5.32 -1.47
C GLY A 88 -14.01 -4.40 -1.27
N GLY A 89 -13.01 -4.86 -0.50
CA GLY A 89 -11.79 -4.13 -0.21
C GLY A 89 -11.81 -3.40 1.14
N ILE A 90 -10.68 -2.79 1.48
CA ILE A 90 -10.41 -2.24 2.82
C ILE A 90 -11.40 -1.13 3.19
N ALA A 91 -11.66 -0.17 2.30
CA ALA A 91 -12.60 0.90 2.58
C ALA A 91 -14.05 0.38 2.73
N THR A 92 -14.41 -0.66 1.99
CA THR A 92 -15.71 -1.33 2.18
C THR A 92 -15.88 -1.91 3.58
N MET A 93 -14.82 -2.53 4.12
CA MET A 93 -14.84 -3.04 5.50
C MET A 93 -14.96 -1.92 6.55
N LEU A 94 -14.32 -0.77 6.31
CA LEU A 94 -14.40 0.39 7.20
C LEU A 94 -15.76 1.08 7.16
N HIS A 95 -16.51 0.98 6.06
CA HIS A 95 -17.73 1.73 5.78
C HIS A 95 -18.92 0.82 5.39
N ALA A 96 -18.98 -0.38 5.95
CA ALA A 96 -19.91 -1.43 5.52
C ALA A 96 -21.38 -1.01 5.46
N GLU A 97 -21.86 -0.26 6.46
CA GLU A 97 -23.25 0.20 6.55
C GLU A 97 -23.58 1.21 5.42
N GLU A 98 -22.70 2.16 5.18
CA GLU A 98 -22.89 3.18 4.13
C GLU A 98 -22.83 2.54 2.74
N VAL A 99 -21.83 1.67 2.51
CA VAL A 99 -21.64 0.96 1.23
C VAL A 99 -22.84 0.08 0.89
N ALA A 100 -23.51 -0.54 1.88
CA ALA A 100 -24.68 -1.38 1.68
C ALA A 100 -25.85 -0.63 1.02
N GLY A 101 -25.95 0.69 1.20
CA GLY A 101 -26.94 1.54 0.52
C GLY A 101 -26.68 1.72 -0.97
N HIS A 102 -25.44 1.54 -1.43
CA HIS A 102 -25.01 1.77 -2.80
C HIS A 102 -24.76 0.49 -3.62
N ALA A 103 -24.89 -0.69 -3.01
CA ALA A 103 -24.55 -1.99 -3.61
C ALA A 103 -25.75 -2.94 -3.69
N ASP A 104 -25.65 -3.94 -4.56
CA ASP A 104 -26.56 -5.09 -4.56
C ASP A 104 -26.08 -6.16 -3.57
N ALA A 105 -24.76 -6.25 -3.37
CA ALA A 105 -24.13 -7.05 -2.32
C ALA A 105 -22.87 -6.39 -1.78
N VAL A 106 -22.54 -6.71 -0.53
CA VAL A 106 -21.29 -6.29 0.14
C VAL A 106 -20.54 -7.52 0.60
N PHE A 107 -19.24 -7.57 0.31
CA PHE A 107 -18.33 -8.62 0.77
C PHE A 107 -17.32 -8.04 1.77
N LEU A 108 -17.31 -8.55 2.98
CA LEU A 108 -16.42 -8.15 4.06
C LEU A 108 -15.48 -9.29 4.45
N GLY A 109 -14.22 -8.95 4.67
CA GLY A 109 -13.17 -9.91 5.02
C GLY A 109 -12.37 -10.41 3.83
N GLU A 110 -11.71 -11.54 4.01
CA GLU A 110 -10.81 -12.15 3.04
C GLU A 110 -11.54 -13.15 2.14
N ALA A 111 -11.25 -13.14 0.83
CA ALA A 111 -12.06 -13.83 -0.18
C ALA A 111 -11.63 -15.29 -0.46
N GLU A 112 -10.44 -15.69 -0.01
CA GLU A 112 -9.86 -17.00 -0.27
C GLU A 112 -10.74 -18.14 0.24
N GLY A 113 -11.05 -19.08 -0.65
CA GLY A 113 -11.92 -20.22 -0.38
C GLY A 113 -13.41 -19.88 -0.21
N ARG A 114 -13.83 -18.62 -0.46
CA ARG A 114 -15.19 -18.13 -0.16
C ARG A 114 -15.91 -17.52 -1.36
N PHE A 115 -15.18 -16.84 -2.23
CA PHE A 115 -15.81 -16.05 -3.28
C PHE A 115 -16.50 -16.91 -4.34
N ALA A 116 -16.06 -18.14 -4.56
CA ALA A 116 -16.74 -19.08 -5.45
C ALA A 116 -18.20 -19.31 -5.04
N ALA A 117 -18.47 -19.46 -3.73
CA ALA A 117 -19.84 -19.62 -3.23
C ALA A 117 -20.71 -18.35 -3.43
N VAL A 118 -20.10 -17.15 -3.41
CA VAL A 118 -20.82 -15.91 -3.74
C VAL A 118 -21.27 -15.93 -5.20
N LEU A 119 -20.41 -16.39 -6.11
CA LEU A 119 -20.74 -16.52 -7.54
C LEU A 119 -21.78 -17.61 -7.80
N ASP A 120 -21.77 -18.71 -7.02
CA ASP A 120 -22.81 -19.74 -7.10
C ASP A 120 -24.17 -19.21 -6.64
N ASP A 121 -24.21 -18.46 -5.52
CA ASP A 121 -25.42 -17.75 -5.06
C ASP A 121 -25.92 -16.78 -6.15
N PHE A 122 -25.00 -16.03 -6.79
CA PHE A 122 -25.33 -15.11 -7.88
C PHE A 122 -25.92 -15.84 -9.09
N LYS A 123 -25.28 -16.91 -9.58
CA LYS A 123 -25.74 -17.73 -10.72
C LYS A 123 -27.11 -18.35 -10.44
N ALA A 124 -27.38 -18.68 -9.18
CA ALA A 124 -28.67 -19.21 -8.73
C ALA A 124 -29.78 -18.15 -8.54
N GLY A 125 -29.47 -16.87 -8.71
CA GLY A 125 -30.39 -15.75 -8.42
C GLY A 125 -30.64 -15.49 -6.93
N ASN A 126 -29.78 -16.01 -6.07
CA ASN A 126 -29.89 -15.96 -4.60
C ASN A 126 -28.79 -15.12 -3.94
N MET A 127 -28.21 -14.19 -4.67
CA MET A 127 -27.14 -13.33 -4.14
C MET A 127 -27.61 -12.60 -2.87
N LYS A 128 -26.87 -12.75 -1.78
CA LYS A 128 -27.16 -12.12 -0.49
C LYS A 128 -26.72 -10.66 -0.51
N LYS A 129 -27.40 -9.83 0.28
CA LYS A 129 -27.02 -8.42 0.45
C LYS A 129 -25.69 -8.25 1.20
N LEU A 130 -25.35 -9.20 2.05
CA LEU A 130 -24.14 -9.17 2.87
C LEU A 130 -23.49 -10.55 2.96
N TYR A 131 -22.21 -10.61 2.66
CA TYR A 131 -21.31 -11.73 2.92
C TYR A 131 -20.25 -11.23 3.90
N ASP A 132 -20.46 -11.52 5.20
CA ASP A 132 -19.60 -11.05 6.27
C ASP A 132 -18.71 -12.17 6.79
N PHE A 133 -17.42 -12.00 6.62
CA PHE A 133 -16.37 -12.89 7.11
C PHE A 133 -15.36 -12.15 8.01
N MET A 134 -15.71 -10.95 8.50
CA MET A 134 -14.87 -10.22 9.44
C MET A 134 -14.61 -11.06 10.70
N GLY A 135 -13.36 -11.02 11.18
CA GLY A 135 -12.96 -11.81 12.36
C GLY A 135 -12.84 -13.33 12.15
N ASN A 136 -13.11 -13.81 10.93
CA ASN A 136 -12.96 -15.22 10.58
C ASN A 136 -12.01 -15.35 9.35
N PRO A 137 -10.70 -15.20 9.51
CA PRO A 137 -9.75 -15.30 8.39
C PRO A 137 -9.70 -16.73 7.82
N PRO A 138 -9.39 -16.91 6.52
CA PRO A 138 -9.13 -18.22 5.94
C PRO A 138 -7.82 -18.82 6.47
N ASP A 139 -7.58 -20.11 6.22
CA ASP A 139 -6.26 -20.71 6.36
C ASP A 139 -5.31 -20.08 5.35
N GLU A 140 -4.13 -19.65 5.79
CA GLU A 140 -3.11 -19.00 4.96
C GLU A 140 -2.60 -19.90 3.82
N LYS A 141 -2.79 -21.21 3.92
CA LYS A 141 -2.52 -22.18 2.83
C LYS A 141 -3.47 -22.04 1.64
N LEU A 142 -4.60 -21.40 1.83
CA LEU A 142 -5.55 -21.10 0.74
C LEU A 142 -5.14 -19.86 -0.07
N ILE A 143 -4.15 -19.09 0.40
CA ILE A 143 -3.68 -17.90 -0.28
C ILE A 143 -2.71 -18.31 -1.39
N GLY A 144 -3.24 -18.55 -2.58
CA GLY A 144 -2.45 -18.85 -3.77
C GLY A 144 -1.67 -17.63 -4.31
N PRO A 145 -0.89 -17.81 -5.37
CA PRO A 145 -0.22 -16.69 -6.04
C PRO A 145 -1.27 -15.74 -6.64
N ALA A 146 -1.01 -14.44 -6.51
CA ALA A 146 -1.91 -13.42 -7.04
C ALA A 146 -1.99 -13.51 -8.58
N ARG A 147 -3.20 -13.31 -9.12
CA ARG A 147 -3.52 -13.38 -10.56
C ARG A 147 -3.15 -12.07 -11.25
N ARG A 148 -1.84 -11.85 -11.48
CA ARG A 148 -1.27 -10.60 -12.03
C ARG A 148 -1.50 -10.40 -13.52
N GLU A 149 -1.92 -11.45 -14.24
CA GLU A 149 -2.24 -11.40 -15.67
C GLU A 149 -3.48 -10.56 -16.00
N ILE A 150 -4.30 -10.22 -15.00
CA ILE A 150 -5.42 -9.27 -15.21
C ILE A 150 -4.92 -7.83 -15.45
N LEU A 151 -3.67 -7.53 -15.09
CA LEU A 151 -3.11 -6.19 -15.21
C LEU A 151 -2.56 -5.93 -16.61
N ASN A 152 -2.90 -4.79 -17.18
CA ASN A 152 -2.12 -4.24 -18.28
C ASN A 152 -0.82 -3.63 -17.73
N ARG A 153 0.24 -4.45 -17.70
CA ARG A 153 1.53 -4.12 -17.07
C ARG A 153 2.22 -2.88 -17.65
N GLU A 154 1.95 -2.55 -18.91
CA GLU A 154 2.55 -1.40 -19.58
C GLU A 154 2.09 -0.06 -19.00
N LEU A 155 0.91 -0.03 -18.38
CA LEU A 155 0.37 1.17 -17.73
C LEU A 155 1.08 1.52 -16.42
N TYR A 156 1.65 0.51 -15.73
CA TYR A 156 2.31 0.70 -14.43
C TYR A 156 3.79 0.98 -14.61
N ASN A 157 4.10 2.17 -15.11
CA ASN A 157 5.46 2.64 -15.28
C ASN A 157 5.60 4.10 -14.88
N TYR A 158 6.79 4.48 -14.44
CA TYR A 158 7.17 5.87 -14.22
C TYR A 158 8.34 6.21 -15.13
N ARG A 159 8.11 7.11 -16.09
CA ARG A 159 9.12 7.54 -17.08
C ARG A 159 9.82 6.36 -17.77
N GLY A 160 9.06 5.34 -18.14
CA GLY A 160 9.54 4.14 -18.81
C GLY A 160 10.20 3.10 -17.91
N VAL A 161 10.22 3.32 -16.60
CA VAL A 161 10.68 2.34 -15.61
C VAL A 161 9.46 1.60 -15.05
N GLN A 162 9.41 0.28 -15.25
CA GLN A 162 8.35 -0.54 -14.70
C GLN A 162 8.36 -0.47 -13.17
N MET A 163 7.18 -0.25 -12.59
CA MET A 163 7.02 -0.18 -11.14
C MET A 163 7.15 -1.56 -10.48
N LEU A 164 7.35 -1.56 -9.15
CA LEU A 164 7.47 -2.76 -8.34
C LEU A 164 6.21 -3.63 -8.45
N ASP A 165 6.38 -4.94 -8.36
CA ASP A 165 5.29 -5.85 -8.10
C ASP A 165 5.07 -6.00 -6.60
N LEU A 166 3.80 -6.09 -6.19
CA LEU A 166 3.44 -6.23 -4.80
C LEU A 166 3.22 -7.71 -4.44
N VAL A 167 3.72 -8.10 -3.29
CA VAL A 167 3.55 -9.44 -2.72
C VAL A 167 3.40 -9.32 -1.21
N HIS A 168 2.63 -10.21 -0.59
CA HIS A 168 2.56 -10.30 0.86
C HIS A 168 3.02 -11.68 1.33
N ALA A 169 3.77 -11.70 2.42
CA ALA A 169 4.26 -12.91 3.07
C ALA A 169 3.46 -13.24 4.34
N SER A 170 2.74 -12.27 4.89
CA SER A 170 1.87 -12.44 6.05
C SER A 170 0.67 -11.49 6.01
N ARG A 171 -0.31 -11.75 6.87
CA ARG A 171 -1.46 -10.89 7.14
C ARG A 171 -1.64 -10.67 8.63
N GLY A 172 -2.49 -9.70 8.98
CA GLY A 172 -2.72 -9.29 10.36
C GLY A 172 -1.53 -8.58 10.99
N CYS A 173 -1.71 -8.04 12.18
CA CYS A 173 -0.66 -7.34 12.90
C CYS A 173 -0.92 -7.42 14.42
N LYS A 174 0.05 -7.94 15.18
CA LYS A 174 -0.06 -8.07 16.64
C LYS A 174 0.14 -6.75 17.39
N PHE A 175 0.60 -5.70 16.70
CA PHE A 175 0.82 -4.40 17.31
C PHE A 175 -0.47 -3.59 17.37
N ASP A 176 -0.59 -2.75 18.40
CA ASP A 176 -1.73 -1.86 18.65
C ASP A 176 -1.26 -0.41 18.55
N CYS A 177 -0.73 -0.03 17.38
CA CYS A 177 -0.15 1.28 17.14
C CYS A 177 -1.25 2.34 16.97
N PHE A 178 -1.11 3.48 17.64
CA PHE A 178 -1.93 4.66 17.37
C PHE A 178 -1.39 5.38 16.10
N PRO A 179 -2.26 5.83 15.18
CA PRO A 179 -3.72 5.73 15.10
C PRO A 179 -4.24 4.58 14.21
N CYS A 180 -3.50 3.49 14.07
CA CYS A 180 -3.68 2.44 13.08
C CYS A 180 -5.01 1.67 13.24
N CYS A 181 -5.71 1.39 12.14
CA CYS A 181 -6.94 0.57 12.11
C CYS A 181 -6.71 -0.88 11.64
N THR A 182 -5.46 -1.31 11.44
CA THR A 182 -5.14 -2.66 10.91
C THR A 182 -5.70 -3.78 11.79
N GLY A 183 -5.75 -3.59 13.12
CA GLY A 183 -6.33 -4.57 14.05
C GLY A 183 -7.82 -4.85 13.80
N PHE A 184 -8.57 -3.87 13.30
CA PHE A 184 -9.95 -4.06 12.87
C PHE A 184 -10.03 -4.81 11.53
N LEU A 185 -9.17 -4.49 10.58
CA LEU A 185 -9.21 -5.02 9.21
C LEU A 185 -8.71 -6.47 9.09
N GLY A 186 -7.52 -6.74 9.63
CA GLY A 186 -6.82 -8.02 9.43
C GLY A 186 -6.67 -8.86 10.71
N GLY A 187 -7.22 -8.38 11.83
CA GLY A 187 -7.07 -9.01 13.15
C GLY A 187 -5.75 -8.66 13.84
N LYS A 188 -5.72 -8.87 15.17
CA LYS A 188 -4.58 -8.59 16.06
C LYS A 188 -3.64 -9.80 16.20
N SER A 189 -3.51 -10.63 15.18
CA SER A 189 -2.64 -11.79 15.17
C SER A 189 -1.72 -11.77 13.96
N PHE A 190 -0.50 -12.22 14.15
CA PHE A 190 0.42 -12.46 13.04
C PHE A 190 0.05 -13.77 12.33
N ARG A 191 -0.23 -13.72 11.05
CA ARG A 191 -0.67 -14.85 10.22
C ARG A 191 0.26 -14.99 9.01
N PRO A 192 1.40 -15.72 9.16
CA PRO A 192 2.34 -15.93 8.08
C PRO A 192 1.81 -16.95 7.08
N ARG A 193 2.02 -16.67 5.80
CA ARG A 193 1.87 -17.66 4.73
C ARG A 193 3.01 -18.71 4.83
N PRO A 194 2.80 -19.95 4.35
CA PRO A 194 3.90 -20.90 4.17
C PRO A 194 5.03 -20.29 3.31
N ILE A 195 6.26 -20.34 3.81
CA ILE A 195 7.41 -19.67 3.16
C ILE A 195 7.64 -20.21 1.76
N ASP A 196 7.51 -21.50 1.54
CA ASP A 196 7.63 -22.15 0.23
C ASP A 196 6.63 -21.59 -0.79
N MET A 197 5.40 -21.33 -0.38
CA MET A 197 4.39 -20.70 -1.24
C MET A 197 4.74 -19.24 -1.56
N VAL A 198 5.24 -18.48 -0.58
CA VAL A 198 5.69 -17.10 -0.79
C VAL A 198 6.87 -17.05 -1.76
N ILE A 199 7.85 -17.93 -1.59
CA ILE A 199 9.02 -18.01 -2.45
C ILE A 199 8.63 -18.41 -3.88
N ALA A 200 7.77 -19.43 -4.03
CA ALA A 200 7.27 -19.84 -5.34
C ALA A 200 6.54 -18.70 -6.08
N GLU A 201 5.73 -17.91 -5.35
CA GLU A 201 5.11 -16.73 -5.93
C GLU A 201 6.14 -15.68 -6.35
N MET A 202 7.12 -15.37 -5.49
CA MET A 202 8.19 -14.40 -5.80
C MET A 202 9.02 -14.84 -7.02
N GLU A 203 9.32 -16.13 -7.16
CA GLU A 203 10.00 -16.70 -8.34
C GLU A 203 9.20 -16.51 -9.63
N GLY A 204 7.88 -16.69 -9.56
CA GLY A 204 6.97 -16.51 -10.70
C GLY A 204 6.86 -15.06 -11.18
N ILE A 205 7.19 -14.07 -10.36
CA ILE A 205 7.15 -12.65 -10.73
C ILE A 205 8.37 -12.33 -11.60
N ARG A 206 8.13 -11.90 -12.83
CA ARG A 206 9.21 -11.55 -13.79
C ARG A 206 10.03 -10.32 -13.37
N ASN A 207 9.39 -9.37 -12.70
CA ASN A 207 10.06 -8.18 -12.18
C ASN A 207 11.05 -8.58 -11.09
N ASN A 208 12.25 -8.01 -11.11
CA ASN A 208 13.22 -8.24 -10.04
C ASN A 208 13.07 -7.29 -8.86
N ARG A 209 12.05 -6.41 -8.90
CA ARG A 209 11.74 -5.42 -7.86
C ARG A 209 10.38 -5.73 -7.24
N LEU A 210 10.37 -5.91 -5.94
CA LEU A 210 9.17 -6.28 -5.19
C LEU A 210 8.89 -5.26 -4.09
N PHE A 211 7.62 -5.07 -3.79
CA PHE A 211 7.18 -4.49 -2.54
C PHE A 211 6.51 -5.58 -1.70
N VAL A 212 7.13 -5.94 -0.57
CA VAL A 212 6.54 -6.83 0.42
C VAL A 212 5.60 -5.99 1.29
N VAL A 213 4.29 -6.08 0.98
CA VAL A 213 3.26 -5.16 1.51
C VAL A 213 2.62 -5.63 2.82
N ASP A 214 3.33 -6.44 3.58
CA ASP A 214 2.90 -6.84 4.92
C ASP A 214 2.72 -5.63 5.83
N ASN A 215 1.74 -5.66 6.75
CA ASN A 215 1.52 -4.55 7.68
C ASN A 215 2.78 -4.22 8.53
N SER A 216 3.54 -5.24 8.89
CA SER A 216 4.85 -5.13 9.52
C SER A 216 5.55 -6.49 9.43
N LEU A 217 6.79 -6.50 9.01
CA LEU A 217 7.64 -7.69 9.09
C LEU A 217 8.32 -7.85 10.47
N ALA A 218 8.17 -6.86 11.38
CA ALA A 218 8.80 -6.88 12.70
C ALA A 218 8.04 -7.74 13.73
N GLN A 219 7.32 -8.80 13.31
CA GLN A 219 6.39 -9.51 14.18
C GLN A 219 6.93 -10.81 14.78
N ASP A 220 7.72 -11.58 14.03
CA ASP A 220 8.30 -12.85 14.48
C ASP A 220 9.74 -12.98 13.98
N ARG A 221 10.69 -13.14 14.92
CA ARG A 221 12.10 -13.17 14.61
C ARG A 221 12.52 -14.45 13.90
N ALA A 222 12.04 -15.58 14.35
CA ALA A 222 12.42 -16.87 13.79
C ALA A 222 11.90 -17.00 12.36
N TRP A 223 10.65 -16.65 12.15
CA TRP A 223 10.05 -16.65 10.83
C TRP A 223 10.75 -15.67 9.85
N LEU A 224 11.19 -14.49 10.33
CA LEU A 224 11.95 -13.55 9.49
C LEU A 224 13.30 -14.10 9.06
N ILE A 225 14.02 -14.81 9.94
CA ILE A 225 15.27 -15.49 9.59
C ILE A 225 15.03 -16.47 8.45
N ASP A 226 14.01 -17.31 8.58
CA ASP A 226 13.67 -18.31 7.57
C ASP A 226 13.24 -17.66 6.25
N LEU A 227 12.38 -16.61 6.31
CA LEU A 227 11.94 -15.89 5.12
C LEU A 227 13.12 -15.24 4.37
N PHE A 228 13.95 -14.44 5.05
CA PHE A 228 15.05 -13.75 4.38
C PHE A 228 16.13 -14.72 3.88
N THR A 229 16.35 -15.81 4.61
CA THR A 229 17.25 -16.88 4.14
C THR A 229 16.72 -17.50 2.85
N ALA A 230 15.41 -17.77 2.77
CA ALA A 230 14.79 -18.33 1.56
C ALA A 230 14.69 -17.31 0.41
N MET A 231 14.58 -15.99 0.70
CA MET A 231 14.55 -14.93 -0.31
C MET A 231 15.92 -14.66 -0.95
N ALA A 232 17.03 -14.83 -0.22
CA ALA A 232 18.37 -14.47 -0.69
C ALA A 232 18.77 -15.13 -2.04
N PRO A 233 18.48 -16.40 -2.31
CA PRO A 233 18.78 -17.02 -3.60
C PRO A 233 18.03 -16.45 -4.79
N LEU A 234 16.88 -15.79 -4.58
CA LEU A 234 16.05 -15.21 -5.65
C LEU A 234 16.72 -14.04 -6.33
N LYS A 235 17.71 -13.40 -5.68
CA LYS A 235 18.43 -12.21 -6.20
C LYS A 235 17.49 -11.07 -6.61
N LYS A 236 16.34 -10.95 -5.96
CA LYS A 236 15.40 -9.84 -6.15
C LYS A 236 15.76 -8.68 -5.24
N LYS A 237 15.37 -7.47 -5.65
CA LYS A 237 15.42 -6.28 -4.81
C LYS A 237 14.03 -6.05 -4.24
N TRP A 238 13.96 -5.65 -2.98
CA TRP A 238 12.66 -5.47 -2.35
C TRP A 238 12.64 -4.28 -1.39
N VAL A 239 11.44 -3.76 -1.22
CA VAL A 239 11.09 -2.76 -0.21
C VAL A 239 10.01 -3.36 0.69
N SER A 240 9.88 -2.87 1.92
CA SER A 240 8.81 -3.31 2.83
C SER A 240 8.46 -2.24 3.85
N HIS A 241 7.36 -2.47 4.56
CA HIS A 241 7.09 -1.82 5.84
C HIS A 241 8.14 -2.23 6.89
N PRO A 242 8.09 -1.72 8.14
CA PRO A 242 9.19 -1.88 9.09
C PRO A 242 9.59 -3.34 9.31
N ILE A 243 10.89 -3.57 9.36
CA ILE A 243 11.51 -4.83 9.76
C ILE A 243 12.05 -4.73 11.19
N MET A 244 12.36 -5.86 11.79
CA MET A 244 12.88 -5.92 13.16
C MET A 244 14.25 -5.24 13.28
N ASP A 245 14.48 -4.50 14.38
CA ASP A 245 15.77 -3.87 14.70
C ASP A 245 16.69 -4.84 15.43
N ASP A 246 17.30 -5.75 14.69
CA ASP A 246 18.18 -6.81 15.17
C ASP A 246 19.31 -7.01 14.14
N ASP A 247 20.57 -7.06 14.56
CA ASP A 247 21.71 -7.10 13.64
C ASP A 247 21.69 -8.33 12.70
N VAL A 248 21.23 -9.46 13.21
CA VAL A 248 21.09 -10.69 12.40
C VAL A 248 20.03 -10.46 11.32
N ILE A 249 18.89 -9.89 11.70
CA ILE A 249 17.79 -9.60 10.77
C ILE A 249 18.21 -8.56 9.74
N LEU A 250 18.88 -7.48 10.15
CA LEU A 250 19.33 -6.43 9.23
C LEU A 250 20.35 -6.98 8.23
N LYS A 251 21.28 -7.82 8.68
CA LYS A 251 22.23 -8.50 7.79
C LYS A 251 21.52 -9.42 6.80
N LEU A 252 20.62 -10.28 7.26
CA LEU A 252 19.88 -11.19 6.40
C LEU A 252 18.97 -10.45 5.41
N ALA A 253 18.35 -9.35 5.85
CA ALA A 253 17.54 -8.49 4.97
C ALA A 253 18.40 -7.90 3.84
N ALA A 254 19.58 -7.37 4.17
CA ALA A 254 20.51 -6.84 3.18
C ALA A 254 21.00 -7.93 2.20
N ASP A 255 21.36 -9.11 2.70
CA ASP A 255 21.78 -10.26 1.90
C ASP A 255 20.64 -10.78 0.98
N ALA A 256 19.39 -10.68 1.47
CA ALA A 256 18.19 -11.03 0.71
C ALA A 256 17.77 -9.94 -0.32
N GLY A 257 18.47 -8.80 -0.37
CA GLY A 257 18.27 -7.75 -1.35
C GLY A 257 17.37 -6.60 -0.91
N ALA A 258 17.26 -6.34 0.40
CA ALA A 258 16.56 -5.16 0.90
C ALA A 258 17.12 -3.88 0.27
N TRP A 259 16.24 -3.06 -0.28
CA TRP A 259 16.60 -1.79 -0.87
C TRP A 259 16.42 -0.65 0.11
N TYR A 260 15.18 -0.50 0.53
CA TYR A 260 14.78 0.39 1.59
C TYR A 260 13.59 -0.18 2.34
N VAL A 261 13.37 0.34 3.53
CA VAL A 261 12.24 0.01 4.37
C VAL A 261 11.53 1.28 4.82
N TYR A 262 10.22 1.19 4.97
CA TYR A 262 9.45 2.23 5.64
C TYR A 262 9.78 2.21 7.13
N GLN A 263 10.05 3.37 7.68
CA GLN A 263 10.37 3.54 9.09
C GLN A 263 9.58 4.69 9.67
N ALA A 264 8.72 4.41 10.66
CA ALA A 264 8.02 5.46 11.37
C ALA A 264 9.03 6.34 12.13
N VAL A 265 8.94 7.66 11.92
CA VAL A 265 9.72 8.67 12.62
C VAL A 265 8.74 9.61 13.30
N PHE A 266 8.57 9.43 14.60
CA PHE A 266 7.57 10.16 15.39
C PHE A 266 8.20 11.11 16.42
N ASP A 267 9.50 11.02 16.65
CA ASP A 267 10.25 11.92 17.54
C ASP A 267 11.71 12.05 17.08
N THR A 268 12.49 12.85 17.84
CA THR A 268 13.90 13.14 17.58
C THR A 268 14.84 12.40 18.52
N SER A 269 14.39 11.29 19.12
CA SER A 269 15.13 10.55 20.14
C SER A 269 16.35 9.83 19.57
N ASP A 270 17.31 9.51 20.45
CA ASP A 270 18.46 8.69 20.12
C ASP A 270 18.06 7.27 19.67
N VAL A 271 16.91 6.77 20.10
CA VAL A 271 16.39 5.48 19.65
C VAL A 271 16.11 5.52 18.15
N ILE A 272 15.40 6.55 17.69
CA ILE A 272 15.12 6.74 16.25
C ILE A 272 16.42 7.01 15.48
N ARG A 273 17.30 7.87 16.00
CA ARG A 273 18.61 8.17 15.40
C ARG A 273 19.44 6.90 15.19
N ASN A 274 19.57 6.09 16.25
CA ASN A 274 20.33 4.85 16.19
C ASN A 274 19.70 3.84 15.23
N ARG A 275 18.38 3.74 15.19
CA ARG A 275 17.65 2.89 14.24
C ARG A 275 17.95 3.28 12.80
N ILE A 276 17.89 4.57 12.47
CA ILE A 276 18.23 5.10 11.14
C ILE A 276 19.67 4.77 10.80
N LYS A 277 20.60 5.03 11.74
CA LYS A 277 22.02 4.74 11.54
C LYS A 277 22.27 3.25 11.25
N ARG A 278 21.68 2.33 12.03
CA ARG A 278 21.87 0.89 11.86
C ARG A 278 21.37 0.38 10.51
N LEU A 279 20.21 0.85 10.05
CA LEU A 279 19.73 0.53 8.70
C LEU A 279 20.72 0.96 7.63
N LYS A 280 21.25 2.20 7.72
CA LYS A 280 22.25 2.74 6.81
C LYS A 280 23.58 1.97 6.85
N ASP A 281 24.02 1.56 8.03
CA ASP A 281 25.26 0.78 8.22
C ASP A 281 25.16 -0.58 7.50
N HIS A 282 23.95 -1.16 7.38
CA HIS A 282 23.69 -2.36 6.59
C HIS A 282 23.40 -2.09 5.10
N GLY A 283 23.47 -0.83 4.67
CA GLY A 283 23.22 -0.43 3.30
C GLY A 283 21.74 -0.45 2.90
N ILE A 284 20.82 -0.49 3.86
CA ILE A 284 19.38 -0.42 3.65
C ILE A 284 18.95 1.04 3.66
N GLY A 285 18.28 1.47 2.59
CA GLY A 285 17.69 2.82 2.51
C GLY A 285 16.47 2.97 3.42
N ILE A 286 16.05 4.20 3.65
CA ILE A 286 14.96 4.50 4.57
C ILE A 286 13.99 5.47 3.93
N GLU A 287 12.73 5.07 3.87
CA GLU A 287 11.59 5.95 3.66
C GLU A 287 10.95 6.22 5.03
N GLY A 288 11.16 7.43 5.54
CA GLY A 288 10.55 7.84 6.81
C GLY A 288 9.06 8.11 6.63
N THR A 289 8.21 7.50 7.45
CA THR A 289 6.79 7.82 7.53
C THR A 289 6.56 8.74 8.73
N ILE A 290 6.12 9.97 8.46
CA ILE A 290 5.97 11.04 9.43
C ILE A 290 4.49 11.42 9.56
N LEU A 291 3.92 11.18 10.74
CA LEU A 291 2.55 11.53 11.05
C LEU A 291 2.49 12.90 11.71
N LEU A 292 1.73 13.82 11.13
CA LEU A 292 1.51 15.17 11.64
C LEU A 292 0.11 15.32 12.23
N GLY A 293 -0.01 16.14 13.28
CA GLY A 293 -1.29 16.51 13.88
C GLY A 293 -1.69 15.68 15.09
N THR A 294 -0.74 14.98 15.74
CA THR A 294 -1.01 14.35 17.04
C THR A 294 -1.21 15.42 18.13
N ASP A 295 -1.83 15.04 19.25
CA ASP A 295 -2.19 15.98 20.31
C ASP A 295 -0.99 16.67 21.01
N GLU A 296 0.20 16.07 20.91
CA GLU A 296 1.45 16.59 21.49
C GLU A 296 2.16 17.58 20.57
N GLN A 297 1.83 17.61 19.28
CA GLN A 297 2.56 18.40 18.28
C GLN A 297 2.05 19.82 18.21
N ASP A 298 2.99 20.75 18.24
CA ASP A 298 2.82 22.16 17.90
C ASP A 298 3.74 22.53 16.71
N GLU A 299 3.71 23.78 16.30
CA GLU A 299 4.51 24.29 15.20
C GLU A 299 6.02 24.04 15.41
N ASP A 300 6.52 24.33 16.62
CA ASP A 300 7.95 24.15 16.93
C ASP A 300 8.36 22.69 16.97
N TYR A 301 7.46 21.81 17.41
CA TYR A 301 7.70 20.35 17.35
C TYR A 301 7.91 19.89 15.91
N ILE A 302 7.04 20.29 15.00
CA ILE A 302 7.13 19.90 13.59
C ILE A 302 8.41 20.45 12.96
N LYS A 303 8.79 21.69 13.25
CA LYS A 303 10.05 22.26 12.76
C LYS A 303 11.27 21.48 13.24
N ARG A 304 11.36 21.19 14.55
CA ARG A 304 12.45 20.37 15.10
C ARG A 304 12.49 18.97 14.49
N LEU A 305 11.32 18.37 14.21
CA LEU A 305 11.26 17.07 13.56
C LEU A 305 11.83 17.13 12.14
N VAL A 306 11.46 18.14 11.35
CA VAL A 306 12.01 18.33 9.99
C VAL A 306 13.51 18.57 10.01
N ASP A 307 14.01 19.42 10.94
CA ASP A 307 15.44 19.66 11.11
C ASP A 307 16.20 18.36 11.46
N PHE A 308 15.62 17.53 12.33
CA PHE A 308 16.19 16.22 12.67
C PHE A 308 16.26 15.28 11.45
N LEU A 309 15.21 15.24 10.60
CA LEU A 309 15.23 14.43 9.38
C LEU A 309 16.35 14.86 8.42
N LEU A 310 16.62 16.15 8.34
CA LEU A 310 17.73 16.70 7.55
C LEU A 310 19.08 16.37 8.18
N GLU A 311 19.21 16.50 9.49
CA GLU A 311 20.43 16.19 10.25
C GLU A 311 20.84 14.72 10.11
N VAL A 312 19.89 13.79 10.22
CA VAL A 312 20.15 12.35 10.04
C VAL A 312 20.24 11.95 8.57
N GLU A 313 20.17 12.92 7.65
CA GLU A 313 20.23 12.69 6.20
C GLU A 313 19.26 11.59 5.74
N LEU A 314 18.00 11.67 6.18
CA LEU A 314 16.99 10.69 5.78
C LEU A 314 16.88 10.63 4.25
N ASP A 315 16.80 9.44 3.67
CA ASP A 315 16.81 9.27 2.21
C ASP A 315 15.54 9.85 1.57
N VAL A 316 14.37 9.47 2.10
CA VAL A 316 13.04 9.94 1.66
C VAL A 316 12.14 10.09 2.89
N ALA A 317 11.25 11.07 2.87
CA ALA A 317 10.22 11.27 3.89
C ALA A 317 8.84 11.33 3.25
N GLU A 318 7.88 10.63 3.83
CA GLU A 318 6.46 10.77 3.52
C GLU A 318 5.77 11.42 4.71
N PHE A 319 5.32 12.66 4.53
CA PHE A 319 4.54 13.36 5.54
C PHE A 319 3.06 13.13 5.29
N THR A 320 2.36 12.73 6.33
CA THR A 320 0.92 12.51 6.30
C THR A 320 0.26 13.23 7.47
N ILE A 321 -0.95 13.73 7.24
CA ILE A 321 -1.80 14.29 8.30
C ILE A 321 -2.58 13.13 8.93
N MET A 322 -2.63 13.10 10.27
CA MET A 322 -3.43 12.13 11.01
C MET A 322 -4.88 12.14 10.48
N THR A 323 -5.30 11.00 9.94
CA THR A 323 -6.62 10.87 9.33
C THR A 323 -7.45 9.87 10.13
N PRO A 324 -8.55 10.34 10.75
CA PRO A 324 -9.36 9.51 11.64
C PRO A 324 -10.30 8.59 10.84
N PHE A 325 -9.75 7.50 10.31
CA PHE A 325 -10.54 6.47 9.63
C PHE A 325 -11.50 5.79 10.60
N PRO A 326 -12.68 5.32 10.13
CA PRO A 326 -13.58 4.55 10.98
C PRO A 326 -12.88 3.38 11.67
N HIS A 327 -13.34 3.04 12.86
CA HIS A 327 -12.78 1.98 13.72
C HIS A 327 -11.32 2.19 14.17
N SER A 328 -10.71 3.34 13.89
CA SER A 328 -9.40 3.69 14.43
C SER A 328 -9.54 4.31 15.85
N PRO A 329 -8.54 4.12 16.73
CA PRO A 329 -8.56 4.74 18.05
C PRO A 329 -8.68 6.27 18.02
N CYS A 330 -8.02 6.92 17.06
CA CYS A 330 -8.09 8.37 16.90
C CYS A 330 -9.48 8.86 16.47
N ARG A 331 -10.24 8.07 15.69
CA ARG A 331 -11.60 8.41 15.30
C ARG A 331 -12.51 8.49 16.51
N SER A 332 -12.52 7.45 17.34
CA SER A 332 -13.34 7.39 18.55
C SER A 332 -13.02 8.53 19.52
N GLN A 333 -11.74 8.86 19.67
CA GLN A 333 -11.30 9.97 20.51
C GLN A 333 -11.82 11.31 19.96
N LEU A 334 -11.59 11.61 18.68
CA LEU A 334 -11.98 12.87 18.08
C LEU A 334 -13.51 13.07 18.01
N GLU A 335 -14.26 11.98 17.82
CA GLU A 335 -15.72 12.00 17.89
C GLU A 335 -16.20 12.35 19.31
N SER A 336 -15.66 11.68 20.32
CA SER A 336 -16.03 11.94 21.74
C SER A 336 -15.68 13.34 22.20
N GLU A 337 -14.62 13.94 21.64
CA GLU A 337 -14.18 15.31 21.92
C GLU A 337 -14.86 16.36 21.02
N GLY A 338 -15.69 15.97 20.05
CA GLY A 338 -16.38 16.90 19.12
C GLY A 338 -15.40 17.61 18.17
N ARG A 339 -14.28 16.99 17.82
CA ARG A 339 -13.17 17.59 17.06
C ARG A 339 -13.16 17.24 15.57
N LEU A 340 -14.11 16.48 15.06
CA LEU A 340 -14.22 16.22 13.63
C LEU A 340 -14.78 17.42 12.90
N LEU A 341 -14.16 17.80 11.78
CA LEU A 341 -14.51 19.00 10.99
C LEU A 341 -15.16 18.66 9.64
N SER A 342 -14.90 17.49 9.08
CA SER A 342 -15.43 17.05 7.80
C SER A 342 -16.10 15.68 7.90
N SER A 343 -17.26 15.53 7.24
CA SER A 343 -17.90 14.25 6.95
C SER A 343 -17.73 13.83 5.48
N ASN A 344 -17.03 14.60 4.67
CA ASN A 344 -16.81 14.30 3.27
C ASN A 344 -15.60 13.35 3.12
N TRP A 345 -15.86 12.12 2.73
CA TRP A 345 -14.82 11.11 2.58
C TRP A 345 -13.73 11.46 1.55
N LYS A 346 -13.98 12.34 0.58
CA LYS A 346 -12.95 12.86 -0.34
C LYS A 346 -11.79 13.56 0.39
N ASP A 347 -12.04 14.10 1.57
CA ASP A 347 -11.04 14.81 2.36
C ASP A 347 -10.17 13.89 3.22
N TYR A 348 -10.54 12.59 3.33
CA TYR A 348 -9.80 11.59 4.11
C TYR A 348 -8.66 10.95 3.29
N SER A 349 -7.78 11.79 2.76
CA SER A 349 -6.69 11.43 1.84
C SER A 349 -5.29 11.53 2.48
N ALA A 350 -5.22 11.79 3.80
CA ALA A 350 -3.99 11.95 4.57
C ALA A 350 -3.12 13.18 4.22
N ASP A 351 -3.59 14.05 3.34
CA ASP A 351 -2.97 15.36 2.99
C ASP A 351 -3.82 16.56 3.40
N LYS A 352 -5.02 16.31 3.95
CA LYS A 352 -5.96 17.32 4.39
C LYS A 352 -6.27 17.21 5.87
N VAL A 353 -6.42 18.35 6.52
CA VAL A 353 -6.84 18.43 7.92
C VAL A 353 -8.37 18.30 8.00
N VAL A 354 -8.85 17.22 8.61
CA VAL A 354 -10.28 16.91 8.78
C VAL A 354 -10.72 16.94 10.25
N PHE A 355 -9.88 17.45 11.13
CA PHE A 355 -10.14 17.52 12.57
C PHE A 355 -9.50 18.76 13.19
N GLN A 356 -9.93 19.14 14.41
CA GLN A 356 -9.35 20.22 15.22
C GLN A 356 -8.16 19.68 16.01
N PRO A 357 -6.89 20.09 15.70
CA PRO A 357 -5.73 19.78 16.53
C PRO A 357 -5.81 20.43 17.92
N LYS A 358 -5.10 19.91 18.93
CA LYS A 358 -5.11 20.50 20.28
C LYS A 358 -4.20 21.72 20.41
N ARG A 359 -3.08 21.75 19.70
CA ARG A 359 -2.03 22.77 19.92
C ARG A 359 -1.85 23.76 18.79
N MET A 360 -2.69 23.70 17.77
CA MET A 360 -2.70 24.63 16.66
C MET A 360 -4.08 24.66 16.00
N THR A 361 -4.30 25.62 15.09
CA THR A 361 -5.52 25.63 14.29
C THR A 361 -5.43 24.63 13.14
N PRO A 362 -6.55 24.21 12.54
CA PRO A 362 -6.55 23.34 11.36
C PRO A 362 -5.73 23.92 10.19
N GLU A 363 -5.87 25.23 9.96
CA GLU A 363 -5.15 25.96 8.91
C GLU A 363 -3.64 25.94 9.18
N LYS A 364 -3.22 26.09 10.46
CA LYS A 364 -1.82 26.04 10.83
C LYS A 364 -1.24 24.64 10.65
N LEU A 365 -1.98 23.59 11.01
CA LEU A 365 -1.52 22.22 10.75
C LEU A 365 -1.37 21.97 9.24
N GLN A 366 -2.30 22.45 8.42
CA GLN A 366 -2.20 22.35 6.97
C GLN A 366 -0.99 23.12 6.42
N GLU A 367 -0.71 24.31 6.94
CA GLU A 367 0.49 25.09 6.62
C GLU A 367 1.76 24.33 7.00
N MET A 368 1.79 23.71 8.20
CA MET A 368 2.93 22.94 8.67
C MET A 368 3.16 21.65 7.88
N TYR A 369 2.11 21.04 7.35
CA TYR A 369 2.23 19.92 6.39
C TYR A 369 3.00 20.36 5.14
N TYR A 370 2.63 21.49 4.53
CA TYR A 370 3.34 22.02 3.36
C TYR A 370 4.77 22.45 3.72
N TYR A 371 4.95 23.11 4.88
CA TYR A 371 6.27 23.47 5.38
C TYR A 371 7.20 22.24 5.47
N ALA A 372 6.71 21.14 6.03
CA ALA A 372 7.50 19.92 6.20
C ALA A 372 7.96 19.36 4.84
N TRP A 373 7.05 19.26 3.87
CA TRP A 373 7.37 18.84 2.51
C TRP A 373 8.36 19.79 1.83
N ASP A 374 8.09 21.07 1.84
CA ASP A 374 8.88 22.08 1.11
C ASP A 374 10.27 22.25 1.73
N THR A 375 10.39 22.17 3.07
CA THR A 375 11.67 22.29 3.77
C THR A 375 12.52 21.03 3.57
N PHE A 376 11.95 19.84 3.77
CA PHE A 376 12.71 18.60 3.64
C PHE A 376 13.20 18.37 2.20
N TYR A 377 12.38 18.67 1.20
CA TYR A 377 12.73 18.44 -0.19
C TYR A 377 13.47 19.59 -0.86
N GLY A 378 13.51 20.77 -0.21
CA GLY A 378 14.08 21.99 -0.80
C GLY A 378 13.31 22.43 -2.05
N GLY A 379 13.56 23.62 -2.58
CA GLY A 379 12.83 24.17 -3.72
C GLY A 379 12.87 23.36 -5.04
N GLY A 380 13.56 22.23 -5.07
CA GLY A 380 13.61 21.28 -6.20
C GLY A 380 12.53 20.18 -6.17
N GLY A 381 11.73 20.12 -5.10
CA GLY A 381 10.59 19.24 -4.93
C GLY A 381 10.93 17.75 -4.71
N HIS A 382 9.91 17.01 -4.32
CA HIS A 382 9.90 15.58 -4.09
C HIS A 382 10.48 14.77 -5.26
N GLN A 383 10.21 15.21 -6.49
CA GLN A 383 10.70 14.57 -7.71
C GLN A 383 12.24 14.51 -7.78
N LEU A 384 12.97 15.49 -7.23
CA LEU A 384 14.43 15.50 -7.26
C LEU A 384 15.02 14.50 -6.26
N LYS A 385 14.50 14.42 -5.03
CA LYS A 385 15.00 13.45 -4.04
C LYS A 385 14.61 12.01 -4.40
N MET A 386 13.39 11.79 -4.87
CA MET A 386 13.01 10.49 -5.45
C MET A 386 13.88 10.14 -6.67
N GLY A 387 14.15 11.11 -7.54
CA GLY A 387 15.10 10.94 -8.64
C GLY A 387 16.51 10.59 -8.15
N ASN A 388 16.99 11.18 -7.06
CA ASN A 388 18.27 10.87 -6.46
C ASN A 388 18.28 9.50 -5.76
N LEU A 389 17.19 9.11 -5.08
CA LEU A 389 17.04 7.76 -4.54
C LEU A 389 17.05 6.73 -5.67
N PHE A 390 16.25 6.92 -6.72
CA PHE A 390 16.26 6.06 -7.90
C PHE A 390 17.63 6.03 -8.58
N LYS A 391 18.35 7.14 -8.63
CA LYS A 391 19.71 7.20 -9.17
C LYS A 391 20.69 6.39 -8.31
N LYS A 392 20.68 6.52 -6.99
CA LYS A 392 21.47 5.69 -6.07
C LYS A 392 21.15 4.20 -6.22
N VAL A 393 19.88 3.87 -6.31
CA VAL A 393 19.36 2.52 -6.51
C VAL A 393 19.80 1.98 -7.87
N ILE A 394 19.65 2.74 -8.95
CA ILE A 394 20.08 2.37 -10.29
C ILE A 394 21.60 2.21 -10.37
N GLN A 395 22.38 3.07 -9.73
CA GLN A 395 23.84 2.94 -9.66
C GLN A 395 24.28 1.66 -8.95
N ARG A 396 23.64 1.29 -7.84
CA ARG A 396 23.85 0.00 -7.17
C ARG A 396 23.50 -1.17 -8.09
N GLU A 397 22.35 -1.12 -8.79
CA GLU A 397 21.95 -2.16 -9.74
C GLU A 397 22.90 -2.29 -10.92
N MET A 398 23.51 -1.20 -11.39
CA MET A 398 24.46 -1.23 -12.49
C MET A 398 25.74 -1.99 -12.18
N THR A 399 26.07 -2.13 -10.90
CA THR A 399 27.18 -2.96 -10.41
C THR A 399 26.78 -4.38 -10.07
N ASP A 400 25.47 -4.70 -10.09
CA ASP A 400 24.91 -6.01 -9.77
C ASP A 400 24.63 -6.81 -11.06
N GLU A 401 25.18 -8.01 -11.18
CA GLU A 401 24.92 -8.90 -12.31
C GLU A 401 23.44 -9.22 -12.51
N THR A 402 22.65 -9.19 -11.42
CA THR A 402 21.20 -9.42 -11.44
C THR A 402 20.47 -8.37 -12.29
N TYR A 403 20.89 -7.11 -12.23
CA TYR A 403 20.31 -6.04 -13.04
C TYR A 403 20.40 -6.36 -14.53
N TYR A 404 21.59 -6.82 -14.99
CA TYR A 404 21.83 -7.13 -16.39
C TYR A 404 21.15 -8.40 -16.87
N ARG A 405 20.85 -9.33 -15.95
CA ARG A 405 20.09 -10.55 -16.25
C ARG A 405 18.66 -10.22 -16.72
N TYR A 406 18.01 -9.23 -16.08
CA TYR A 406 16.64 -8.82 -16.42
C TYR A 406 16.57 -7.68 -17.44
N ASN A 407 17.65 -6.94 -17.66
CA ASN A 407 17.72 -5.79 -18.55
C ASN A 407 18.93 -5.85 -19.52
N PRO A 408 19.06 -6.90 -20.33
CA PRO A 408 20.26 -7.13 -21.15
C PRO A 408 20.54 -6.04 -22.19
N ARG A 409 19.51 -5.29 -22.63
CA ARG A 409 19.68 -4.17 -23.58
C ARG A 409 20.38 -2.96 -22.95
N ARG A 410 20.19 -2.71 -21.66
CA ARG A 410 20.85 -1.60 -20.94
C ARG A 410 22.34 -1.85 -20.73
N LYS A 411 22.77 -3.10 -20.51
CA LYS A 411 24.20 -3.45 -20.42
C LYS A 411 24.99 -2.96 -21.64
N ARG A 412 24.40 -3.09 -22.85
CA ARG A 412 25.06 -2.67 -24.10
C ARG A 412 25.18 -1.15 -24.27
N SER A 413 24.24 -0.37 -23.75
CA SER A 413 24.27 1.09 -23.87
C SER A 413 25.28 1.73 -22.91
N PHE A 414 25.43 1.20 -21.71
CA PHE A 414 26.39 1.70 -20.72
C PHE A 414 27.83 1.29 -21.01
N ALA A 415 28.06 0.08 -21.51
CA ALA A 415 29.38 -0.33 -21.97
C ALA A 415 29.91 0.57 -23.11
N LYS A 416 29.02 1.12 -23.95
CA LYS A 416 29.41 2.10 -24.98
C LYS A 416 29.74 3.48 -24.43
N ALA A 417 29.06 3.92 -23.37
CA ALA A 417 29.30 5.21 -22.70
C ALA A 417 30.59 5.20 -21.86
N ALA A 418 30.91 4.08 -21.21
CA ALA A 418 32.13 3.93 -20.40
C ALA A 418 33.43 3.81 -21.25
N VAL A 419 33.34 3.51 -22.55
CA VAL A 419 34.48 3.45 -23.47
C VAL A 419 34.71 4.81 -24.14
N GLN A 420 33.81 5.80 -23.98
CA GLN A 420 33.91 7.14 -24.55
C GLN A 420 34.22 8.22 -23.50
N SER A 421 34.38 7.85 -22.20
CA SER A 421 34.86 8.70 -21.11
C SER A 421 36.24 8.26 -20.68
#